data_cd6a7bf458d0a03273807629c6e898fc
#
_entry.id   cd6a7bf458d0a03273807629c6e898fc
#
_cell.length_a   1.000
_cell.length_b   1.000
_cell.length_c   1.000
_cell.angle_alpha   90.00
_cell.angle_beta   90.00
_cell.angle_gamma   90.00
#
_symmetry.space_group_name_H-M   'P 1'
#
loop_
_entity.id
_entity.type
_entity.pdbx_description
1 polymer ?
#
loop_
_entity_poly.entity_id
_entity_poly.type
_entity_poly.pdbx_seq_one_letter_code
_entity_poly.pdbx_strand_id
1 'polypeptide(L)'
;MRRKWLVPLLLLALLTLCFLWGVTGYPHPAQLPSGGSLEAPSAAHWLGTDNLGVDIYAQISAGFFRSLGIGLAAAAFTFAVGGGLGILAGFAGGWADALISFLIQVLLAIPQLPVMIVIGAFLGQSTWNLVWIIAAFSWAPVARQMRAKTISIRRRDYVQMARLYGGGTWYLIRTHIGHELWPLLTINALAVVGRAILQESSLAFLGLSDPLARSWGMMIARAVDFPGLYRTDFWTWWLLPPVGALVLSTLLLRLL
;
A
#
# COMPACT_ATOMS: atom_id res chain seq x y z
N MET A 1 26.46 6.99 2.68
CA MET A 1 24.99 6.95 2.56
C MET A 1 24.39 5.61 2.12
N ARG A 2 25.07 4.78 1.33
CA ARG A 2 24.55 3.48 0.81
C ARG A 2 24.20 2.42 1.88
N ARG A 3 24.87 2.42 3.03
CA ARG A 3 24.70 1.38 4.07
C ARG A 3 23.35 1.42 4.82
N LYS A 4 22.69 2.57 4.88
CA LYS A 4 21.44 2.73 5.65
C LYS A 4 20.21 2.03 5.00
N TRP A 5 20.23 1.85 3.68
CA TRP A 5 19.15 1.20 2.92
C TRP A 5 19.31 -0.33 2.83
N LEU A 6 20.52 -0.83 3.03
CA LEU A 6 20.80 -2.27 2.91
C LEU A 6 20.09 -3.08 4.01
N VAL A 7 20.07 -2.59 5.24
CA VAL A 7 19.47 -3.31 6.35
C VAL A 7 17.94 -3.47 6.16
N PRO A 8 17.15 -2.41 5.94
CA PRO A 8 15.71 -2.58 5.73
C PRO A 8 15.38 -3.38 4.47
N LEU A 9 16.18 -3.27 3.40
CA LEU A 9 16.01 -4.05 2.19
C LEU A 9 16.26 -5.55 2.43
N LEU A 10 17.31 -5.90 3.15
CA LEU A 10 17.61 -7.29 3.53
C LEU A 10 16.52 -7.87 4.45
N LEU A 11 16.04 -7.09 5.41
CA LEU A 11 14.96 -7.52 6.29
C LEU A 11 13.65 -7.71 5.53
N LEU A 12 13.33 -6.83 4.59
CA LEU A 12 12.14 -6.97 3.74
C LEU A 12 12.27 -8.19 2.82
N ALA A 13 13.45 -8.42 2.25
CA ALA A 13 13.71 -9.61 1.43
C ALA A 13 13.59 -10.90 2.26
N LEU A 14 14.16 -10.93 3.48
CA LEU A 14 14.03 -12.07 4.39
C LEU A 14 12.57 -12.33 4.75
N LEU A 15 11.82 -11.29 5.09
CA LEU A 15 10.39 -11.38 5.40
C LEU A 15 9.61 -11.92 4.21
N THR A 16 9.90 -11.42 3.00
CA THR A 16 9.26 -11.89 1.76
C THR A 16 9.57 -13.35 1.49
N LEU A 17 10.81 -13.80 1.69
CA LEU A 17 11.20 -15.20 1.55
C LEU A 17 10.53 -16.09 2.59
N CYS A 18 10.43 -15.64 3.84
CA CYS A 18 9.74 -16.35 4.91
C CYS A 18 8.25 -16.57 4.56
N PHE A 19 7.55 -15.53 4.08
CA PHE A 19 6.15 -15.65 3.68
C PHE A 19 5.98 -16.40 2.35
N LEU A 20 6.92 -16.30 1.44
CA LEU A 20 6.91 -17.11 0.22
C LEU A 20 6.97 -18.59 0.55
N TRP A 21 7.86 -18.97 1.47
CA TRP A 21 7.93 -20.35 1.94
C TRP A 21 6.61 -20.76 2.64
N GLY A 22 5.98 -19.87 3.40
CA GLY A 22 4.68 -20.11 4.04
C GLY A 22 3.53 -20.38 3.05
N VAL A 23 3.63 -19.87 1.80
CA VAL A 23 2.63 -20.13 0.76
C VAL A 23 2.98 -21.36 -0.09
N THR A 24 4.28 -21.61 -0.35
CA THR A 24 4.71 -22.61 -1.34
C THR A 24 5.22 -23.92 -0.71
N GLY A 25 5.83 -23.86 0.47
CA GLY A 25 6.49 -24.99 1.13
C GLY A 25 5.87 -25.45 2.44
N TYR A 26 5.04 -24.62 3.07
CA TYR A 26 4.40 -24.95 4.33
C TYR A 26 3.21 -25.91 4.13
N PRO A 27 3.09 -26.97 4.94
CA PRO A 27 2.14 -28.05 4.68
C PRO A 27 0.66 -27.70 4.91
N HIS A 28 0.38 -26.60 5.61
CA HIS A 28 -0.99 -26.21 5.97
C HIS A 28 -1.56 -25.18 5.00
N PRO A 29 -2.81 -25.39 4.49
CA PRO A 29 -3.45 -24.45 3.59
C PRO A 29 -3.95 -23.21 4.35
N ALA A 30 -3.85 -22.04 3.73
CA ALA A 30 -4.32 -20.77 4.30
C ALA A 30 -5.85 -20.62 4.33
N GLN A 31 -6.60 -21.49 3.64
CA GLN A 31 -8.04 -21.36 3.44
C GLN A 31 -8.88 -22.44 4.10
N LEU A 32 -8.28 -23.58 4.41
CA LEU A 32 -8.96 -24.75 4.96
C LEU A 32 -8.46 -25.05 6.39
N PRO A 33 -9.35 -25.56 7.27
CA PRO A 33 -8.94 -26.05 8.56
C PRO A 33 -7.86 -27.12 8.42
N SER A 34 -6.84 -27.06 9.25
CA SER A 34 -5.73 -28.04 9.29
C SER A 34 -5.42 -28.56 10.68
N GLY A 35 -6.11 -28.04 11.70
CA GLY A 35 -6.01 -28.43 13.10
C GLY A 35 -7.32 -28.26 13.85
N GLY A 36 -7.29 -28.40 15.16
CA GLY A 36 -8.41 -28.07 16.05
C GLY A 36 -8.61 -26.56 16.16
N SER A 37 -9.77 -26.16 16.68
CA SER A 37 -10.10 -24.75 16.94
C SER A 37 -9.25 -24.19 18.08
N LEU A 38 -8.61 -23.04 17.86
CA LEU A 38 -7.87 -22.28 18.87
C LEU A 38 -6.71 -23.07 19.52
N GLU A 39 -6.01 -23.90 18.74
CA GLU A 39 -4.83 -24.57 19.21
C GLU A 39 -3.67 -23.57 19.42
N ALA A 40 -2.99 -23.71 20.55
CA ALA A 40 -1.81 -22.90 20.85
C ALA A 40 -0.65 -23.22 19.89
N PRO A 41 0.34 -22.32 19.76
CA PRO A 41 1.54 -22.56 18.97
C PRO A 41 2.22 -23.88 19.31
N SER A 42 2.55 -24.67 18.30
CA SER A 42 3.13 -26.01 18.41
C SER A 42 4.08 -26.31 17.25
N ALA A 43 4.76 -27.46 17.29
CA ALA A 43 5.59 -27.90 16.17
C ALA A 43 4.79 -28.17 14.89
N ALA A 44 3.51 -28.54 15.01
CA ALA A 44 2.60 -28.72 13.89
C ALA A 44 2.08 -27.37 13.37
N HIS A 45 1.66 -26.48 14.25
CA HIS A 45 1.12 -25.16 13.93
C HIS A 45 2.00 -24.08 14.60
N TRP A 46 2.93 -23.50 13.88
CA TRP A 46 3.96 -22.61 14.44
C TRP A 46 3.40 -21.38 15.17
N LEU A 47 2.34 -20.81 14.65
CA LEU A 47 1.62 -19.69 15.28
C LEU A 47 0.24 -20.11 15.81
N GLY A 48 -0.04 -21.42 15.91
CA GLY A 48 -1.33 -21.92 16.33
C GLY A 48 -2.40 -21.80 15.24
N THR A 49 -3.65 -22.03 15.66
CA THR A 49 -4.82 -21.99 14.77
C THR A 49 -5.85 -20.95 15.21
N ASP A 50 -6.69 -20.49 14.28
CA ASP A 50 -7.82 -19.63 14.57
C ASP A 50 -9.05 -20.41 15.08
N ASN A 51 -10.16 -19.72 15.29
CA ASN A 51 -11.44 -20.32 15.76
C ASN A 51 -12.05 -21.33 14.77
N LEU A 52 -11.60 -21.35 13.54
CA LEU A 52 -12.01 -22.33 12.51
C LEU A 52 -11.00 -23.47 12.33
N GLY A 53 -9.91 -23.50 13.11
CA GLY A 53 -8.85 -24.48 12.95
C GLY A 53 -7.90 -24.21 11.76
N VAL A 54 -7.90 -23.00 11.21
CA VAL A 54 -7.00 -22.64 10.11
C VAL A 54 -5.69 -22.12 10.68
N ASP A 55 -4.58 -22.59 10.12
CA ASP A 55 -3.23 -22.20 10.55
C ASP A 55 -2.95 -20.70 10.36
N ILE A 56 -2.50 -20.05 11.43
CA ILE A 56 -2.28 -18.60 11.46
C ILE A 56 -1.06 -18.19 10.63
N TYR A 57 0.02 -18.98 10.64
CA TYR A 57 1.20 -18.66 9.83
C TYR A 57 0.91 -18.76 8.33
N ALA A 58 0.15 -19.77 7.90
CA ALA A 58 -0.30 -19.90 6.51
C ALA A 58 -1.18 -18.71 6.11
N GLN A 59 -2.12 -18.30 6.97
CA GLN A 59 -2.98 -17.14 6.70
C GLN A 59 -2.18 -15.83 6.61
N ILE A 60 -1.22 -15.57 7.51
CA ILE A 60 -0.36 -14.38 7.49
C ILE A 60 0.46 -14.34 6.21
N SER A 61 1.01 -15.48 5.80
CA SER A 61 1.82 -15.61 4.59
C SER A 61 1.01 -15.30 3.33
N ALA A 62 -0.19 -15.86 3.20
CA ALA A 62 -1.10 -15.55 2.11
C ALA A 62 -1.56 -14.07 2.12
N GLY A 63 -1.85 -13.55 3.32
CA GLY A 63 -2.24 -12.16 3.56
C GLY A 63 -1.18 -11.16 3.12
N PHE A 64 0.11 -11.47 3.30
CA PHE A 64 1.22 -10.62 2.84
C PHE A 64 1.16 -10.35 1.34
N PHE A 65 1.09 -11.41 0.54
CA PHE A 65 1.09 -11.28 -0.92
C PHE A 65 -0.18 -10.56 -1.42
N ARG A 66 -1.31 -10.78 -0.76
CA ARG A 66 -2.54 -10.07 -1.09
C ARG A 66 -2.42 -8.57 -0.80
N SER A 67 -2.05 -8.20 0.42
CA SER A 67 -1.91 -6.79 0.82
C SER A 67 -0.82 -6.09 0.01
N LEU A 68 0.29 -6.78 -0.30
CA LEU A 68 1.34 -6.28 -1.16
C LEU A 68 0.82 -6.06 -2.60
N GLY A 69 0.03 -7.00 -3.14
CA GLY A 69 -0.58 -6.89 -4.46
C GLY A 69 -1.50 -5.67 -4.58
N ILE A 70 -2.37 -5.44 -3.59
CA ILE A 70 -3.23 -4.26 -3.51
C ILE A 70 -2.38 -2.99 -3.42
N GLY A 71 -1.36 -2.98 -2.56
CA GLY A 71 -0.45 -1.85 -2.41
C GLY A 71 0.31 -1.51 -3.69
N LEU A 72 0.82 -2.51 -4.40
CA LEU A 72 1.52 -2.33 -5.68
C LEU A 72 0.58 -1.82 -6.78
N ALA A 73 -0.64 -2.36 -6.87
CA ALA A 73 -1.63 -1.89 -7.84
C ALA A 73 -2.01 -0.42 -7.59
N ALA A 74 -2.27 -0.05 -6.34
CA ALA A 74 -2.54 1.34 -5.96
C ALA A 74 -1.33 2.26 -6.24
N ALA A 75 -0.10 1.79 -5.98
CA ALA A 75 1.12 2.54 -6.27
C ALA A 75 1.34 2.72 -7.77
N ALA A 76 1.12 1.70 -8.59
CA ALA A 76 1.24 1.78 -10.05
C ALA A 76 0.25 2.80 -10.64
N PHE A 77 -1.01 2.77 -10.19
CA PHE A 77 -1.99 3.77 -10.59
C PHE A 77 -1.57 5.19 -10.16
N THR A 78 -1.14 5.33 -8.92
CA THR A 78 -0.69 6.63 -8.37
C THR A 78 0.54 7.15 -9.11
N PHE A 79 1.47 6.26 -9.46
CA PHE A 79 2.65 6.60 -10.25
C PHE A 79 2.25 7.15 -11.63
N ALA A 80 1.34 6.46 -12.32
CA ALA A 80 0.90 6.87 -13.65
C ALA A 80 0.06 8.15 -13.60
N VAL A 81 -0.99 8.17 -12.79
CA VAL A 81 -1.95 9.29 -12.74
C VAL A 81 -1.39 10.46 -11.94
N GLY A 82 -0.91 10.21 -10.72
CA GLY A 82 -0.36 11.27 -9.85
C GLY A 82 0.91 11.88 -10.42
N GLY A 83 1.82 11.03 -10.92
CA GLY A 83 3.03 11.48 -11.61
C GLY A 83 2.70 12.27 -12.88
N GLY A 84 1.88 11.70 -13.76
CA GLY A 84 1.49 12.31 -15.04
C GLY A 84 0.76 13.64 -14.87
N LEU A 85 -0.30 13.67 -14.04
CA LEU A 85 -1.07 14.90 -13.79
C LEU A 85 -0.21 15.96 -13.06
N GLY A 86 0.65 15.55 -12.12
CA GLY A 86 1.54 16.50 -11.46
C GLY A 86 2.54 17.13 -12.40
N ILE A 87 3.16 16.34 -13.29
CA ILE A 87 4.07 16.84 -14.32
C ILE A 87 3.32 17.75 -15.28
N LEU A 88 2.16 17.33 -15.76
CA LEU A 88 1.33 18.11 -16.68
C LEU A 88 0.98 19.48 -16.08
N ALA A 89 0.45 19.52 -14.86
CA ALA A 89 0.09 20.75 -14.16
C ALA A 89 1.30 21.68 -13.99
N GLY A 90 2.43 21.14 -13.50
CA GLY A 90 3.63 21.94 -13.27
C GLY A 90 4.32 22.45 -14.53
N PHE A 91 4.21 21.72 -15.65
CA PHE A 91 4.84 22.10 -16.90
C PHE A 91 3.95 22.98 -17.76
N ALA A 92 2.68 22.64 -17.97
CA ALA A 92 1.79 23.40 -18.84
C ALA A 92 1.43 24.77 -18.24
N GLY A 93 1.10 24.81 -16.94
CA GLY A 93 0.61 26.04 -16.29
C GLY A 93 -0.82 26.39 -16.77
N GLY A 94 -1.21 27.65 -16.54
CA GLY A 94 -2.50 28.16 -17.02
C GLY A 94 -3.72 27.40 -16.48
N TRP A 95 -4.74 27.20 -17.33
CA TRP A 95 -5.97 26.53 -16.93
C TRP A 95 -5.81 25.05 -16.53
N ALA A 96 -4.90 24.32 -17.17
CA ALA A 96 -4.62 22.91 -16.85
C ALA A 96 -4.06 22.80 -15.44
N ASP A 97 -3.15 23.68 -15.06
CA ASP A 97 -2.62 23.78 -13.70
C ASP A 97 -3.72 24.15 -12.69
N ALA A 98 -4.56 25.13 -13.02
CA ALA A 98 -5.65 25.55 -12.15
C ALA A 98 -6.64 24.41 -11.89
N LEU A 99 -7.07 23.69 -12.94
CA LEU A 99 -8.01 22.59 -12.83
C LEU A 99 -7.43 21.42 -12.01
N ILE A 100 -6.21 20.96 -12.34
CA ILE A 100 -5.58 19.84 -11.63
C ILE A 100 -5.31 20.22 -10.17
N SER A 101 -4.86 21.45 -9.91
CA SER A 101 -4.64 21.94 -8.54
C SER A 101 -5.94 22.03 -7.75
N PHE A 102 -7.04 22.42 -8.37
CA PHE A 102 -8.36 22.41 -7.74
C PHE A 102 -8.77 20.99 -7.34
N LEU A 103 -8.66 20.01 -8.26
CA LEU A 103 -8.98 18.61 -7.95
C LEU A 103 -8.10 18.04 -6.81
N ILE A 104 -6.80 18.36 -6.83
CA ILE A 104 -5.88 17.99 -5.75
C ILE A 104 -6.34 18.58 -4.41
N GLN A 105 -6.71 19.87 -4.38
CA GLN A 105 -7.14 20.53 -3.16
C GLN A 105 -8.44 19.95 -2.62
N VAL A 106 -9.41 19.69 -3.47
CA VAL A 106 -10.68 19.05 -3.10
C VAL A 106 -10.43 17.69 -2.45
N LEU A 107 -9.63 16.82 -3.09
CA LEU A 107 -9.34 15.49 -2.55
C LEU A 107 -8.54 15.53 -1.25
N LEU A 108 -7.66 16.51 -1.07
CA LEU A 108 -6.87 16.65 0.16
C LEU A 108 -7.65 17.30 1.31
N ALA A 109 -8.72 18.05 1.01
CA ALA A 109 -9.59 18.64 2.02
C ALA A 109 -10.57 17.63 2.62
N ILE A 110 -10.86 16.55 1.90
CA ILE A 110 -11.80 15.51 2.32
C ILE A 110 -11.09 14.54 3.29
N PRO A 111 -11.70 14.19 4.44
CA PRO A 111 -11.16 13.15 5.32
C PRO A 111 -11.25 11.78 4.61
N GLN A 112 -10.09 11.24 4.20
CA GLN A 112 -10.01 10.09 3.30
C GLN A 112 -10.74 8.85 3.83
N LEU A 113 -10.43 8.39 5.06
CA LEU A 113 -10.99 7.14 5.60
C LEU A 113 -12.52 7.15 5.67
N PRO A 114 -13.20 8.17 6.23
CA PRO A 114 -14.66 8.21 6.25
C PRO A 114 -15.28 8.12 4.86
N VAL A 115 -14.72 8.82 3.87
CA VAL A 115 -15.26 8.78 2.50
C VAL A 115 -14.98 7.44 1.83
N MET A 116 -13.81 6.84 2.04
CA MET A 116 -13.51 5.50 1.56
C MET A 116 -14.47 4.45 2.12
N ILE A 117 -14.85 4.55 3.41
CA ILE A 117 -15.83 3.67 4.06
C ILE A 117 -17.19 3.80 3.37
N VAL A 118 -17.66 5.02 3.18
CA VAL A 118 -18.96 5.28 2.52
C VAL A 118 -18.96 4.72 1.10
N ILE A 119 -17.95 5.03 0.31
CA ILE A 119 -17.84 4.53 -1.08
C ILE A 119 -17.74 3.01 -1.09
N GLY A 120 -16.95 2.41 -0.18
CA GLY A 120 -16.81 0.95 -0.06
C GLY A 120 -18.12 0.25 0.28
N ALA A 121 -18.94 0.84 1.14
CA ALA A 121 -20.27 0.33 1.49
C ALA A 121 -21.22 0.33 0.28
N PHE A 122 -21.16 1.32 -0.61
CA PHE A 122 -21.96 1.38 -1.83
C PHE A 122 -21.46 0.45 -2.95
N LEU A 123 -20.15 0.32 -3.14
CA LEU A 123 -19.57 -0.50 -4.20
C LEU A 123 -19.59 -1.99 -3.89
N GLY A 124 -19.77 -2.35 -2.62
CA GLY A 124 -19.78 -3.73 -2.16
C GLY A 124 -18.36 -4.31 -1.94
N GLN A 125 -18.36 -5.50 -1.32
CA GLN A 125 -17.15 -6.19 -0.84
C GLN A 125 -16.40 -6.87 -2.00
N SER A 126 -15.39 -6.20 -2.54
CA SER A 126 -14.52 -6.74 -3.59
C SER A 126 -13.10 -6.19 -3.45
N THR A 127 -12.11 -7.04 -3.73
CA THR A 127 -10.70 -6.64 -3.76
C THR A 127 -10.45 -5.53 -4.78
N TRP A 128 -11.08 -5.63 -5.95
CA TRP A 128 -10.92 -4.61 -7.00
C TRP A 128 -11.53 -3.27 -6.61
N ASN A 129 -12.70 -3.29 -5.94
CA ASN A 129 -13.30 -2.06 -5.42
C ASN A 129 -12.36 -1.38 -4.42
N LEU A 130 -11.73 -2.14 -3.51
CA LEU A 130 -10.72 -1.60 -2.59
C LEU A 130 -9.53 -0.99 -3.32
N VAL A 131 -8.98 -1.66 -4.33
CA VAL A 131 -7.87 -1.13 -5.12
C VAL A 131 -8.25 0.20 -5.76
N TRP A 132 -9.42 0.29 -6.38
CA TRP A 132 -9.90 1.53 -7.02
C TRP A 132 -10.13 2.65 -6.01
N ILE A 133 -10.74 2.36 -4.87
CA ILE A 133 -10.99 3.34 -3.80
C ILE A 133 -9.64 3.89 -3.29
N ILE A 134 -8.69 3.01 -2.95
CA ILE A 134 -7.38 3.42 -2.45
C ILE A 134 -6.63 4.23 -3.51
N ALA A 135 -6.63 3.78 -4.75
CA ALA A 135 -5.96 4.45 -5.86
C ALA A 135 -6.53 5.85 -6.13
N ALA A 136 -7.88 5.99 -6.08
CA ALA A 136 -8.58 7.26 -6.31
C ALA A 136 -8.20 8.36 -5.31
N PHE A 137 -7.78 8.00 -4.10
CA PHE A 137 -7.34 8.97 -3.10
C PHE A 137 -5.81 9.11 -3.01
N SER A 138 -5.06 8.12 -3.47
CA SER A 138 -3.59 8.10 -3.33
C SER A 138 -2.86 9.01 -4.32
N TRP A 139 -3.46 9.35 -5.47
CA TRP A 139 -2.78 10.12 -6.51
C TRP A 139 -2.59 11.60 -6.16
N ALA A 140 -3.53 12.22 -5.44
CA ALA A 140 -3.52 13.66 -5.19
C ALA A 140 -2.30 14.15 -4.38
N PRO A 141 -1.86 13.49 -3.28
CA PRO A 141 -0.65 13.88 -2.56
C PRO A 141 0.60 13.79 -3.44
N VAL A 142 0.69 12.77 -4.29
CA VAL A 142 1.83 12.57 -5.20
C VAL A 142 1.81 13.59 -6.32
N ALA A 143 0.66 13.84 -6.94
CA ALA A 143 0.50 14.87 -7.97
C ALA A 143 0.91 16.25 -7.44
N ARG A 144 0.53 16.61 -6.20
CA ARG A 144 0.94 17.86 -5.57
C ARG A 144 2.46 18.00 -5.45
N GLN A 145 3.15 16.94 -5.04
CA GLN A 145 4.61 16.95 -4.91
C GLN A 145 5.30 17.01 -6.29
N MET A 146 4.81 16.22 -7.27
CA MET A 146 5.33 16.22 -8.63
C MET A 146 5.15 17.59 -9.29
N ARG A 147 3.97 18.21 -9.13
CA ARG A 147 3.69 19.57 -9.62
C ARG A 147 4.69 20.58 -9.06
N ALA A 148 4.85 20.63 -7.74
CA ALA A 148 5.76 21.57 -7.08
C ALA A 148 7.20 21.42 -7.58
N LYS A 149 7.68 20.18 -7.69
CA LYS A 149 9.04 19.88 -8.18
C LYS A 149 9.18 20.21 -9.66
N THR A 150 8.19 19.92 -10.49
CA THR A 150 8.17 20.25 -11.92
C THR A 150 8.27 21.75 -12.15
N ILE A 151 7.52 22.57 -11.40
CA ILE A 151 7.59 24.04 -11.48
C ILE A 151 9.01 24.52 -11.14
N SER A 152 9.63 23.95 -10.10
CA SER A 152 11.00 24.29 -9.71
C SER A 152 12.01 23.96 -10.80
N ILE A 153 11.93 22.74 -11.39
CA ILE A 153 12.88 22.30 -12.44
C ILE A 153 12.68 23.13 -13.72
N ARG A 154 11.45 23.38 -14.13
CA ARG A 154 11.13 24.17 -15.34
C ARG A 154 11.78 25.56 -15.34
N ARG A 155 12.01 26.15 -14.15
CA ARG A 155 12.61 27.48 -13.98
C ARG A 155 14.14 27.48 -14.03
N ARG A 156 14.78 26.31 -14.08
CA ARG A 156 16.25 26.23 -14.12
C ARG A 156 16.82 26.66 -15.47
N ASP A 157 17.96 27.31 -15.46
CA ASP A 157 18.60 27.91 -16.63
C ASP A 157 18.82 26.89 -17.75
N TYR A 158 19.29 25.69 -17.46
CA TYR A 158 19.51 24.67 -18.48
C TYR A 158 18.23 24.21 -19.17
N VAL A 159 17.07 24.21 -18.50
CA VAL A 159 15.76 23.88 -19.10
C VAL A 159 15.30 25.03 -19.99
N GLN A 160 15.50 26.28 -19.53
CA GLN A 160 15.16 27.46 -20.31
C GLN A 160 16.04 27.58 -21.56
N MET A 161 17.35 27.34 -21.43
CA MET A 161 18.27 27.31 -22.57
C MET A 161 17.90 26.23 -23.58
N ALA A 162 17.61 24.98 -23.11
CA ALA A 162 17.17 23.91 -24.00
C ALA A 162 15.87 24.31 -24.76
N ARG A 163 14.98 25.06 -24.12
CA ARG A 163 13.76 25.60 -24.76
C ARG A 163 14.07 26.68 -25.80
N LEU A 164 15.00 27.59 -25.50
CA LEU A 164 15.44 28.64 -26.43
C LEU A 164 16.09 28.07 -27.69
N TYR A 165 16.84 26.95 -27.54
CA TYR A 165 17.43 26.22 -28.67
C TYR A 165 16.43 25.33 -29.43
N GLY A 166 15.12 25.52 -29.22
CA GLY A 166 14.06 24.82 -29.98
C GLY A 166 13.64 23.47 -29.39
N GLY A 167 14.03 23.15 -28.16
CA GLY A 167 13.58 21.94 -27.46
C GLY A 167 12.06 21.92 -27.29
N GLY A 168 11.39 20.95 -27.93
CA GLY A 168 9.93 20.77 -27.82
C GLY A 168 9.51 20.29 -26.41
N THR A 169 8.23 20.47 -26.09
CA THR A 169 7.64 20.11 -24.78
C THR A 169 7.96 18.68 -24.35
N TRP A 170 7.77 17.71 -25.26
CA TRP A 170 8.01 16.29 -24.96
C TRP A 170 9.50 15.99 -24.71
N TYR A 171 10.39 16.62 -25.47
CA TYR A 171 11.83 16.51 -25.27
C TYR A 171 12.22 17.04 -23.88
N LEU A 172 11.76 18.23 -23.51
CA LEU A 172 12.05 18.83 -22.20
C LEU A 172 11.54 17.98 -21.04
N ILE A 173 10.32 17.45 -21.16
CA ILE A 173 9.72 16.59 -20.13
C ILE A 173 10.54 15.29 -19.99
N ARG A 174 10.83 14.61 -21.09
CA ARG A 174 11.50 13.30 -21.04
C ARG A 174 12.97 13.41 -20.62
N THR A 175 13.70 14.37 -21.18
CA THR A 175 15.17 14.43 -21.04
C THR A 175 15.60 15.19 -19.80
N HIS A 176 14.92 16.28 -19.46
CA HIS A 176 15.35 17.15 -18.36
C HIS A 176 14.48 16.97 -17.10
N ILE A 177 13.18 17.05 -17.23
CA ILE A 177 12.27 17.06 -16.08
C ILE A 177 12.07 15.64 -15.53
N GLY A 178 11.77 14.67 -16.39
CA GLY A 178 11.50 13.29 -15.99
C GLY A 178 12.69 12.64 -15.29
N HIS A 179 13.88 12.87 -15.78
CA HIS A 179 15.10 12.33 -15.16
C HIS A 179 15.28 12.82 -13.70
N GLU A 180 15.01 14.09 -13.44
CA GLU A 180 15.10 14.63 -12.07
C GLU A 180 13.92 14.25 -11.18
N LEU A 181 12.75 13.95 -11.78
CA LEU A 181 11.56 13.54 -11.03
C LEU A 181 11.56 12.05 -10.68
N TRP A 182 12.29 11.23 -11.45
CA TRP A 182 12.28 9.78 -11.28
C TRP A 182 12.59 9.31 -9.84
N PRO A 183 13.65 9.81 -9.17
CA PRO A 183 13.93 9.41 -7.79
C PRO A 183 12.81 9.79 -6.82
N LEU A 184 12.22 10.98 -6.99
CA LEU A 184 11.13 11.44 -6.14
C LEU A 184 9.86 10.60 -6.38
N LEU A 185 9.60 10.23 -7.63
CA LEU A 185 8.44 9.42 -8.01
C LEU A 185 8.55 8.00 -7.45
N THR A 186 9.73 7.39 -7.50
CA THR A 186 9.97 6.05 -6.94
C THR A 186 9.82 6.03 -5.42
N ILE A 187 10.37 7.01 -4.70
CA ILE A 187 10.19 7.13 -3.24
C ILE A 187 8.71 7.29 -2.88
N ASN A 188 7.98 8.12 -3.63
CA ASN A 188 6.53 8.27 -3.42
C ASN A 188 5.77 6.98 -3.70
N ALA A 189 6.13 6.23 -4.74
CA ALA A 189 5.50 4.95 -5.05
C ALA A 189 5.67 3.95 -3.88
N LEU A 190 6.87 3.80 -3.33
CA LEU A 190 7.13 2.98 -2.15
C LEU A 190 6.30 3.43 -0.94
N ALA A 191 6.24 4.74 -0.69
CA ALA A 191 5.43 5.29 0.40
C ALA A 191 3.92 5.03 0.20
N VAL A 192 3.45 5.00 -1.05
CA VAL A 192 2.06 4.64 -1.37
C VAL A 192 1.79 3.18 -1.06
N VAL A 193 2.70 2.25 -1.38
CA VAL A 193 2.54 0.82 -1.04
C VAL A 193 2.27 0.65 0.46
N GLY A 194 3.12 1.23 1.31
CA GLY A 194 2.95 1.12 2.77
C GLY A 194 1.64 1.73 3.27
N ARG A 195 1.23 2.90 2.74
CA ARG A 195 -0.05 3.52 3.08
C ARG A 195 -1.24 2.70 2.59
N ALA A 196 -1.17 2.14 1.38
CA ALA A 196 -2.24 1.33 0.81
C ALA A 196 -2.47 0.04 1.61
N ILE A 197 -1.40 -0.60 2.11
CA ILE A 197 -1.50 -1.76 3.00
C ILE A 197 -2.26 -1.39 4.29
N LEU A 198 -1.93 -0.24 4.90
CA LEU A 198 -2.63 0.23 6.09
C LEU A 198 -4.10 0.58 5.81
N GLN A 199 -4.38 1.25 4.70
CA GLN A 199 -5.74 1.60 4.29
C GLN A 199 -6.58 0.35 3.97
N GLU A 200 -6.00 -0.62 3.23
CA GLU A 200 -6.63 -1.91 2.97
C GLU A 200 -6.97 -2.62 4.28
N SER A 201 -6.01 -2.72 5.20
CA SER A 201 -6.22 -3.38 6.47
C SER A 201 -7.29 -2.68 7.32
N SER A 202 -7.35 -1.34 7.30
CA SER A 202 -8.39 -0.58 7.98
C SER A 202 -9.77 -0.82 7.39
N LEU A 203 -9.89 -0.83 6.06
CA LEU A 203 -11.16 -1.09 5.36
C LEU A 203 -11.60 -2.55 5.52
N ALA A 204 -10.65 -3.49 5.48
CA ALA A 204 -10.90 -4.90 5.71
C ALA A 204 -11.36 -5.17 7.15
N PHE A 205 -10.74 -4.51 8.13
CA PHE A 205 -11.16 -4.55 9.55
C PHE A 205 -12.62 -4.09 9.72
N LEU A 206 -13.05 -3.11 8.93
CA LEU A 206 -14.43 -2.62 8.94
C LEU A 206 -15.40 -3.44 8.07
N GLY A 207 -14.97 -4.61 7.59
CA GLY A 207 -15.80 -5.53 6.82
C GLY A 207 -16.03 -5.12 5.36
N LEU A 208 -15.27 -4.19 4.81
CA LEU A 208 -15.41 -3.72 3.42
C LEU A 208 -14.54 -4.50 2.41
N SER A 209 -13.79 -5.49 2.88
CA SER A 209 -13.05 -6.44 2.04
C SER A 209 -13.89 -7.65 1.66
N ASP A 210 -13.44 -8.38 0.67
CA ASP A 210 -14.01 -9.68 0.32
C ASP A 210 -13.91 -10.64 1.52
N PRO A 211 -15.04 -11.21 2.03
CA PRO A 211 -15.04 -12.08 3.21
C PRO A 211 -14.22 -13.36 3.05
N LEU A 212 -14.03 -13.82 1.81
CA LEU A 212 -13.23 -15.01 1.49
C LEU A 212 -11.73 -14.68 1.41
N ALA A 213 -11.40 -13.41 1.38
CA ALA A 213 -10.03 -12.94 1.29
C ALA A 213 -9.30 -13.07 2.62
N ARG A 214 -8.11 -13.62 2.57
CA ARG A 214 -7.20 -13.64 3.71
C ARG A 214 -6.29 -12.43 3.63
N SER A 215 -6.67 -11.33 4.29
CA SER A 215 -5.79 -10.17 4.50
C SER A 215 -5.54 -9.99 5.99
N TRP A 216 -4.47 -9.30 6.33
CA TRP A 216 -4.16 -9.05 7.74
C TRP A 216 -5.25 -8.28 8.46
N GLY A 217 -5.88 -7.30 7.80
CA GLY A 217 -7.01 -6.56 8.37
C GLY A 217 -8.20 -7.45 8.70
N MET A 218 -8.53 -8.39 7.81
CA MET A 218 -9.61 -9.35 8.03
C MET A 218 -9.27 -10.34 9.16
N MET A 219 -8.02 -10.79 9.27
CA MET A 219 -7.59 -11.64 10.37
C MET A 219 -7.72 -10.93 11.71
N ILE A 220 -7.29 -9.67 11.77
CA ILE A 220 -7.41 -8.83 12.97
C ILE A 220 -8.89 -8.62 13.34
N ALA A 221 -9.75 -8.33 12.37
CA ALA A 221 -11.19 -8.17 12.61
C ALA A 221 -11.80 -9.42 13.22
N ARG A 222 -11.57 -10.59 12.63
CA ARG A 222 -12.08 -11.88 13.13
C ARG A 222 -11.58 -12.20 14.54
N ALA A 223 -10.32 -11.90 14.83
CA ALA A 223 -9.79 -12.11 16.17
C ALA A 223 -10.48 -11.19 17.19
N VAL A 224 -10.62 -9.91 16.88
CA VAL A 224 -11.24 -8.91 17.77
C VAL A 224 -12.72 -9.18 18.00
N ASP A 225 -13.43 -9.66 16.97
CA ASP A 225 -14.86 -10.01 17.06
C ASP A 225 -15.12 -11.27 17.89
N PHE A 226 -14.08 -12.04 18.23
CA PHE A 226 -14.23 -13.25 19.05
C PHE A 226 -14.45 -12.90 20.53
N PRO A 227 -15.61 -13.26 21.13
CA PRO A 227 -15.96 -12.80 22.48
C PRO A 227 -15.03 -13.26 23.60
N GLY A 228 -14.26 -14.33 23.38
CA GLY A 228 -13.33 -14.90 24.33
C GLY A 228 -11.90 -14.40 24.23
N LEU A 229 -11.57 -13.58 23.22
CA LEU A 229 -10.18 -13.21 22.90
C LEU A 229 -9.38 -12.67 24.09
N TYR A 230 -9.95 -11.70 24.80
CA TYR A 230 -9.26 -11.00 25.91
C TYR A 230 -9.45 -11.65 27.28
N ARG A 231 -10.26 -12.71 27.36
CA ARG A 231 -10.49 -13.49 28.59
C ARG A 231 -9.55 -14.69 28.71
N THR A 232 -8.83 -14.97 27.66
CA THR A 232 -7.90 -16.09 27.50
C THR A 232 -6.61 -15.59 26.88
N ASP A 233 -5.60 -16.45 26.72
CA ASP A 233 -4.33 -16.09 26.10
C ASP A 233 -4.40 -16.09 24.55
N PHE A 234 -5.56 -16.30 23.93
CA PHE A 234 -5.73 -16.41 22.48
C PHE A 234 -5.23 -15.20 21.71
N TRP A 235 -5.33 -13.98 22.27
CA TRP A 235 -4.82 -12.76 21.67
C TRP A 235 -3.31 -12.81 21.38
N THR A 236 -2.54 -13.62 22.12
CA THR A 236 -1.08 -13.70 21.99
C THR A 236 -0.65 -14.35 20.69
N TRP A 237 -1.37 -15.35 20.21
CA TRP A 237 -1.03 -16.04 18.97
C TRP A 237 -2.00 -15.79 17.82
N TRP A 238 -3.22 -15.35 18.11
CA TRP A 238 -4.19 -15.08 17.05
C TRP A 238 -4.19 -13.61 16.60
N LEU A 239 -4.07 -12.63 17.53
CA LEU A 239 -4.11 -11.20 17.23
C LEU A 239 -2.71 -10.60 17.01
N LEU A 240 -1.75 -10.89 17.89
CA LEU A 240 -0.41 -10.28 17.83
C LEU A 240 0.36 -10.58 16.54
N PRO A 241 0.39 -11.82 16.01
CA PRO A 241 1.17 -12.10 14.81
C PRO A 241 0.71 -11.33 13.57
N PRO A 242 -0.60 -11.25 13.20
CA PRO A 242 -1.02 -10.44 12.05
C PRO A 242 -0.81 -8.93 12.27
N VAL A 243 -0.99 -8.42 13.49
CA VAL A 243 -0.65 -7.03 13.83
C VAL A 243 0.85 -6.79 13.70
N GLY A 244 1.67 -7.69 14.21
CA GLY A 244 3.13 -7.63 14.09
C GLY A 244 3.61 -7.65 12.64
N ALA A 245 3.04 -8.53 11.82
CA ALA A 245 3.33 -8.62 10.39
C ALA A 245 2.99 -7.32 9.65
N LEU A 246 1.81 -6.73 9.94
CA LEU A 246 1.38 -5.46 9.38
C LEU A 246 2.33 -4.32 9.75
N VAL A 247 2.63 -4.19 11.05
CA VAL A 247 3.50 -3.11 11.56
C VAL A 247 4.91 -3.26 11.00
N LEU A 248 5.49 -4.45 11.06
CA LEU A 248 6.84 -4.71 10.58
C LEU A 248 6.97 -4.43 9.09
N SER A 249 6.05 -4.91 8.27
CA SER A 249 6.08 -4.71 6.82
C SER A 249 5.95 -3.24 6.43
N THR A 250 5.02 -2.51 7.05
CA THR A 250 4.83 -1.08 6.78
C THR A 250 5.99 -0.22 7.27
N LEU A 251 6.62 -0.61 8.39
CA LEU A 251 7.79 0.07 8.93
C LEU A 251 9.02 -0.14 8.03
N LEU A 252 9.24 -1.38 7.56
CA LEU A 252 10.33 -1.68 6.63
C LEU A 252 10.18 -0.94 5.31
N LEU A 253 8.95 -0.85 4.76
CA LEU A 253 8.67 -0.07 3.55
C LEU A 253 8.89 1.44 3.74
N ARG A 254 8.74 1.98 4.95
CA ARG A 254 9.02 3.38 5.26
C ARG A 254 10.51 3.68 5.43
N LEU A 255 11.31 2.70 5.81
CA LEU A 255 12.76 2.85 5.98
C LEU A 255 13.53 2.74 4.66
N LEU A 256 12.88 2.26 3.59
CA LEU A 256 13.37 2.27 2.21
C LEU A 256 13.13 3.60 1.49
#